data_213eccf88a20c6c02b15f720c4451c36
#
_entry.id   213eccf88a20c6c02b15f720c4451c36
#
_cell.length_a   1.000
_cell.length_b   1.000
_cell.length_c   1.000
_cell.angle_alpha   90.00
_cell.angle_beta   90.00
_cell.angle_gamma   90.00
#
_symmetry.space_group_name_H-M   'P 1'
#
loop_
_entity.id
_entity.type
_entity.pdbx_description
1 polymer ?
#
loop_
_entity_poly.entity_id
_entity_poly.type
_entity_poly.pdbx_seq_one_letter_code
_entity_poly.pdbx_strand_id
1 'polypeptide(L)'
;MINRVLIRTKVVQNLYSYMLTRPERTLDNALKDLGTSLDKTYELYHYLMRLPVELTHIQEMRLDEARNKYMPTDEELNPNMKFVNNRLVAALAGNEQLQQFAQEHTVTWNDDPIFERLMLDKVLKSDLYNDYMADEEDSFTADSLLWQQLMKQVILPDENMLDAVEQRSLFWTEDDIDLLGQFVCKTFRRLAEGDEDAILPMFKDEEDSEFGKELFKATVMQMPENNAIIDELVQESRWDKDRIVLMDRIIMCAALAEMRTFDKIPTAVTLNEYIELAKNFSTAASGKFVNGILNNAVRQLSKEGKILKR
;
A
#
# COMPACT_ATOMS: atom_id res chain seq x y z
N MET A 1 3.90 9.45 -2.58
CA MET A 1 3.67 7.99 -2.67
C MET A 1 2.18 7.66 -2.74
N ILE A 2 1.40 8.03 -1.72
CA ILE A 2 -0.05 7.77 -1.70
C ILE A 2 -0.71 8.58 -2.82
N ASN A 3 -1.23 7.88 -3.81
CA ASN A 3 -1.92 8.47 -4.96
C ASN A 3 -3.44 8.40 -4.78
N ARG A 4 -4.20 9.06 -5.66
CA ARG A 4 -5.67 9.10 -5.57
C ARG A 4 -6.34 7.73 -5.69
N VAL A 5 -5.70 6.73 -6.32
CA VAL A 5 -6.21 5.35 -6.38
C VAL A 5 -6.24 4.76 -4.98
N LEU A 6 -5.10 4.81 -4.28
CA LEU A 6 -4.98 4.31 -2.91
C LEU A 6 -5.85 5.11 -1.93
N ILE A 7 -5.94 6.43 -2.09
CA ILE A 7 -6.82 7.27 -1.26
C ILE A 7 -8.28 6.83 -1.42
N ARG A 8 -8.78 6.60 -2.66
CA ARG A 8 -10.14 6.08 -2.91
C ARG A 8 -10.37 4.75 -2.22
N THR A 9 -9.40 3.84 -2.30
CA THR A 9 -9.45 2.54 -1.60
C THR A 9 -9.64 2.74 -0.11
N LYS A 10 -8.80 3.54 0.53
CA LYS A 10 -8.90 3.81 1.98
C LYS A 10 -10.20 4.54 2.35
N VAL A 11 -10.68 5.47 1.51
CA VAL A 11 -11.98 6.13 1.69
C VAL A 11 -13.13 5.12 1.66
N VAL A 12 -13.18 4.22 0.67
CA VAL A 12 -14.23 3.20 0.57
C VAL A 12 -14.21 2.24 1.75
N GLN A 13 -13.05 1.76 2.16
CA GLN A 13 -12.88 0.89 3.34
C GLN A 13 -13.36 1.58 4.63
N ASN A 14 -12.95 2.84 4.84
CA ASN A 14 -13.36 3.60 6.03
C ASN A 14 -14.84 4.01 5.98
N LEU A 15 -15.43 4.28 4.82
CA LEU A 15 -16.88 4.48 4.65
C LEU A 15 -17.64 3.23 5.03
N TYR A 16 -17.17 2.05 4.61
CA TYR A 16 -17.80 0.78 4.97
C TYR A 16 -17.79 0.57 6.50
N SER A 17 -16.66 0.76 7.15
CA SER A 17 -16.56 0.70 8.61
C SER A 17 -17.48 1.72 9.30
N TYR A 18 -17.51 2.97 8.81
CA TYR A 18 -18.38 4.01 9.33
C TYR A 18 -19.86 3.65 9.21
N MET A 19 -20.28 3.11 8.06
CA MET A 19 -21.67 2.72 7.84
C MET A 19 -22.13 1.57 8.73
N LEU A 20 -21.24 0.63 9.05
CA LEU A 20 -21.54 -0.48 9.97
C LEU A 20 -21.61 -0.02 11.43
N THR A 21 -20.88 1.02 11.81
CA THR A 21 -20.78 1.50 13.19
C THR A 21 -21.67 2.71 13.51
N ARG A 22 -22.43 3.24 12.52
CA ARG A 22 -23.49 4.22 12.81
C ARG A 22 -24.59 3.55 13.66
N PRO A 23 -25.10 4.15 14.69
CA PRO A 23 -25.00 5.55 15.13
C PRO A 23 -23.91 5.83 16.17
N GLU A 24 -23.07 4.87 16.50
CA GLU A 24 -22.11 4.97 17.63
C GLU A 24 -20.91 5.90 17.32
N ARG A 25 -20.62 6.17 16.03
CA ARG A 25 -19.48 6.96 15.59
C ARG A 25 -19.89 8.26 14.91
N THR A 26 -19.20 9.34 15.28
CA THR A 26 -19.35 10.65 14.64
C THR A 26 -18.58 10.75 13.33
N LEU A 27 -18.96 11.67 12.45
CA LEU A 27 -18.23 11.94 11.20
C LEU A 27 -16.78 12.35 11.49
N ASP A 28 -16.54 13.17 12.54
CA ASP A 28 -15.19 13.62 12.90
C ASP A 28 -14.30 12.46 13.33
N ASN A 29 -14.85 11.46 14.05
CA ASN A 29 -14.10 10.27 14.39
C ASN A 29 -13.76 9.42 13.16
N ALA A 30 -14.71 9.27 12.23
CA ALA A 30 -14.46 8.55 10.98
C ALA A 30 -13.41 9.21 10.09
N LEU A 31 -13.35 10.54 10.08
CA LEU A 31 -12.30 11.29 9.37
C LEU A 31 -10.92 11.14 10.04
N LYS A 32 -10.87 11.05 11.38
CA LYS A 32 -9.62 10.72 12.08
C LYS A 32 -9.15 9.30 11.76
N ASP A 33 -10.09 8.34 11.71
CA ASP A 33 -9.78 6.95 11.33
C ASP A 33 -9.22 6.87 9.90
N LEU A 34 -9.78 7.63 8.96
CA LEU A 34 -9.24 7.73 7.59
C LEU A 34 -7.83 8.31 7.62
N GLY A 35 -7.57 9.40 8.37
CA GLY A 35 -6.23 9.94 8.55
C GLY A 35 -5.26 8.88 9.07
N THR A 36 -5.63 8.21 10.17
CA THR A 36 -4.84 7.12 10.75
C THR A 36 -4.58 5.99 9.74
N SER A 37 -5.56 5.62 8.93
CA SER A 37 -5.41 4.59 7.89
C SER A 37 -4.38 5.00 6.83
N LEU A 38 -4.36 6.26 6.40
CA LEU A 38 -3.37 6.79 5.45
C LEU A 38 -1.97 6.90 6.08
N ASP A 39 -1.88 7.36 7.35
CA ASP A 39 -0.62 7.40 8.10
C ASP A 39 -0.01 6.00 8.24
N LYS A 40 -0.84 5.01 8.60
CA LYS A 40 -0.42 3.60 8.70
C LYS A 40 0.01 3.01 7.35
N THR A 41 -0.59 3.42 6.26
CA THR A 41 -0.13 3.04 4.92
C THR A 41 1.27 3.59 4.63
N TYR A 42 1.55 4.83 5.02
CA TYR A 42 2.89 5.42 4.87
C TYR A 42 3.92 4.79 5.83
N GLU A 43 3.48 4.43 7.03
CA GLU A 43 4.31 3.69 8.00
C GLU A 43 4.72 2.31 7.44
N LEU A 44 3.83 1.58 6.76
CA LEU A 44 4.16 0.29 6.14
C LEU A 44 5.25 0.44 5.06
N TYR A 45 5.22 1.49 4.24
CA TYR A 45 6.27 1.78 3.27
C TYR A 45 7.64 1.91 3.93
N HIS A 46 7.74 2.64 5.05
CA HIS A 46 8.97 2.77 5.81
C HIS A 46 9.38 1.46 6.50
N TYR A 47 8.40 0.71 7.00
CA TYR A 47 8.61 -0.59 7.63
C TYR A 47 9.23 -1.59 6.66
N LEU A 48 8.69 -1.67 5.44
CA LEU A 48 9.25 -2.53 4.38
C LEU A 48 10.66 -2.12 3.95
N MET A 49 10.96 -0.82 3.89
CA MET A 49 12.30 -0.33 3.53
C MET A 49 13.37 -0.67 4.58
N ARG A 50 13.00 -0.87 5.83
CA ARG A 50 13.95 -1.23 6.89
C ARG A 50 14.35 -2.70 6.88
N LEU A 51 13.52 -3.57 6.32
CA LEU A 51 13.76 -5.01 6.37
C LEU A 51 15.13 -5.42 5.79
N PRO A 52 15.61 -4.89 4.65
CA PRO A 52 16.97 -5.15 4.17
C PRO A 52 18.07 -4.83 5.19
N VAL A 53 17.91 -3.75 5.94
CA VAL A 53 18.89 -3.32 6.96
C VAL A 53 18.93 -4.33 8.10
N GLU A 54 17.78 -4.71 8.63
CA GLU A 54 17.69 -5.64 9.75
C GLU A 54 18.18 -7.05 9.36
N LEU A 55 17.76 -7.57 8.20
CA LEU A 55 18.23 -8.89 7.72
C LEU A 55 19.75 -8.92 7.50
N THR A 56 20.30 -7.85 6.94
CA THR A 56 21.76 -7.74 6.72
C THR A 56 22.51 -7.66 8.04
N HIS A 57 21.98 -6.91 9.01
CA HIS A 57 22.58 -6.83 10.35
C HIS A 57 22.61 -8.19 11.07
N ILE A 58 21.54 -8.97 10.98
CA ILE A 58 21.51 -10.33 11.55
C ILE A 58 22.55 -11.22 10.86
N GLN A 59 22.71 -11.11 9.54
CA GLN A 59 23.75 -11.85 8.83
C GLN A 59 25.17 -11.44 9.27
N GLU A 60 25.42 -10.14 9.44
CA GLU A 60 26.69 -9.64 9.98
C GLU A 60 26.99 -10.25 11.34
N MET A 61 26.04 -10.23 12.26
CA MET A 61 26.16 -10.83 13.59
C MET A 61 26.46 -12.33 13.50
N ARG A 62 25.77 -13.08 12.64
CA ARG A 62 26.03 -14.52 12.43
C ARG A 62 27.45 -14.79 11.94
N LEU A 63 27.95 -13.98 11.02
CA LEU A 63 29.32 -14.10 10.52
C LEU A 63 30.35 -13.78 11.61
N ASP A 64 30.10 -12.78 12.43
CA ASP A 64 30.97 -12.43 13.56
C ASP A 64 30.95 -13.51 14.65
N GLU A 65 29.80 -14.08 14.97
CA GLU A 65 29.70 -15.21 15.89
C GLU A 65 30.46 -16.45 15.36
N ALA A 66 30.33 -16.75 14.06
CA ALA A 66 31.03 -17.85 13.44
C ALA A 66 32.56 -17.68 13.48
N ARG A 67 33.04 -16.46 13.21
CA ARG A 67 34.47 -16.08 13.28
C ARG A 67 35.05 -16.24 14.68
N ASN A 68 34.26 -15.95 15.72
CA ASN A 68 34.70 -15.91 17.12
C ASN A 68 34.45 -17.24 17.87
N LYS A 69 33.98 -18.29 17.22
CA LYS A 69 33.81 -19.60 17.87
C LYS A 69 35.17 -20.26 18.19
N TYR A 70 35.16 -21.21 19.11
CA TYR A 70 36.39 -21.86 19.64
C TYR A 70 37.31 -22.47 18.56
N MET A 71 36.75 -23.00 17.47
CA MET A 71 37.50 -23.56 16.34
C MET A 71 36.82 -23.16 15.02
N PRO A 72 37.07 -21.94 14.54
CA PRO A 72 36.52 -21.50 13.27
C PRO A 72 37.22 -22.18 12.10
N THR A 73 36.48 -22.44 11.03
CA THR A 73 37.04 -22.87 9.73
C THR A 73 37.69 -21.70 8.99
N ASP A 74 38.51 -21.99 7.97
CA ASP A 74 39.11 -20.94 7.14
C ASP A 74 38.06 -20.05 6.46
N GLU A 75 36.91 -20.61 6.05
CA GLU A 75 35.76 -19.90 5.47
C GLU A 75 35.09 -18.98 6.51
N GLU A 76 34.98 -19.43 7.76
CA GLU A 76 34.42 -18.62 8.86
C GLU A 76 35.35 -17.51 9.33
N LEU A 77 36.67 -17.69 9.18
CA LEU A 77 37.67 -16.63 9.44
C LEU A 77 37.67 -15.57 8.35
N ASN A 78 37.41 -15.95 7.10
CA ASN A 78 37.44 -15.07 5.93
C ASN A 78 36.15 -15.19 5.11
N PRO A 79 34.96 -14.83 5.65
CA PRO A 79 33.71 -14.94 4.95
C PRO A 79 33.62 -13.95 3.78
N ASN A 80 32.85 -14.30 2.76
CA ASN A 80 32.52 -13.35 1.71
C ASN A 80 31.54 -12.29 2.28
N MET A 81 32.02 -11.07 2.39
CA MET A 81 31.29 -9.94 2.99
C MET A 81 30.44 -9.17 1.96
N LYS A 82 30.32 -9.61 0.70
CA LYS A 82 29.64 -8.86 -0.37
C LYS A 82 28.21 -8.48 0.01
N PHE A 83 27.44 -9.42 0.58
CA PHE A 83 26.07 -9.17 1.03
C PHE A 83 26.00 -8.19 2.19
N VAL A 84 26.90 -8.29 3.17
CA VAL A 84 26.93 -7.40 4.35
C VAL A 84 27.39 -6.00 3.95
N ASN A 85 28.33 -5.90 3.01
CA ASN A 85 28.84 -4.62 2.50
C ASN A 85 27.96 -4.00 1.38
N ASN A 86 26.73 -4.46 1.23
CA ASN A 86 25.80 -3.98 0.21
C ASN A 86 25.54 -2.47 0.36
N ARG A 87 25.77 -1.69 -0.71
CA ARG A 87 25.69 -0.23 -0.71
C ARG A 87 24.27 0.29 -0.54
N LEU A 88 23.25 -0.46 -1.03
CA LEU A 88 21.87 -0.08 -0.81
C LEU A 88 21.52 -0.15 0.67
N VAL A 89 21.93 -1.21 1.36
CA VAL A 89 21.71 -1.36 2.81
C VAL A 89 22.40 -0.23 3.58
N ALA A 90 23.64 0.08 3.23
CA ALA A 90 24.36 1.20 3.82
C ALA A 90 23.67 2.56 3.58
N ALA A 91 23.16 2.78 2.37
CA ALA A 91 22.41 3.99 2.02
C ALA A 91 21.09 4.09 2.78
N LEU A 92 20.34 2.99 2.95
CA LEU A 92 19.12 2.96 3.75
C LEU A 92 19.40 3.20 5.24
N ALA A 93 20.42 2.53 5.79
CA ALA A 93 20.82 2.69 7.18
C ALA A 93 21.34 4.11 7.50
N GLY A 94 22.02 4.75 6.56
CA GLY A 94 22.53 6.13 6.70
C GLY A 94 21.54 7.23 6.34
N ASN A 95 20.33 6.90 5.85
CA ASN A 95 19.37 7.90 5.42
C ASN A 95 18.69 8.57 6.64
N GLU A 96 18.95 9.87 6.84
CA GLU A 96 18.44 10.64 7.98
C GLU A 96 16.91 10.67 8.02
N GLN A 97 16.24 10.80 6.88
CA GLN A 97 14.78 10.85 6.79
C GLN A 97 14.13 9.54 7.24
N LEU A 98 14.71 8.39 6.84
CA LEU A 98 14.25 7.07 7.28
C LEU A 98 14.48 6.85 8.78
N GLN A 99 15.64 7.28 9.30
CA GLN A 99 15.96 7.15 10.72
C GLN A 99 15.04 8.02 11.58
N GLN A 100 14.83 9.28 11.19
CA GLN A 100 13.92 10.18 11.90
C GLN A 100 12.49 9.60 11.91
N PHE A 101 11.97 9.19 10.76
CA PHE A 101 10.62 8.60 10.67
C PHE A 101 10.49 7.36 11.56
N ALA A 102 11.49 6.48 11.56
CA ALA A 102 11.49 5.27 12.38
C ALA A 102 11.48 5.57 13.89
N GLN A 103 12.16 6.62 14.32
CA GLN A 103 12.15 7.05 15.72
C GLN A 103 10.81 7.66 16.13
N GLU A 104 10.24 8.52 15.30
CA GLU A 104 8.96 9.19 15.56
C GLU A 104 7.77 8.21 15.59
N HIS A 105 7.77 7.17 14.75
CA HIS A 105 6.68 6.21 14.59
C HIS A 105 6.97 4.83 15.18
N THR A 106 8.11 4.65 15.85
CA THR A 106 8.52 3.36 16.44
C THR A 106 8.51 2.22 15.41
N VAL A 107 9.03 2.49 14.20
CA VAL A 107 9.07 1.52 13.10
C VAL A 107 10.29 0.62 13.27
N THR A 108 10.09 -0.63 13.70
CA THR A 108 11.15 -1.61 13.93
C THR A 108 10.69 -3.04 13.63
N TRP A 109 11.62 -3.92 13.21
CA TRP A 109 11.40 -5.36 13.08
C TRP A 109 11.84 -6.13 14.33
N ASN A 110 12.60 -5.51 15.24
CA ASN A 110 13.21 -6.15 16.41
C ASN A 110 12.19 -6.85 17.35
N ASP A 111 10.90 -6.61 17.16
CA ASP A 111 9.83 -7.23 17.95
C ASP A 111 9.49 -8.65 17.47
N ASP A 112 9.97 -9.06 16.29
CA ASP A 112 9.74 -10.39 15.72
C ASP A 112 11.04 -11.07 15.24
N PRO A 113 11.93 -11.45 16.18
CA PRO A 113 13.20 -12.09 15.83
C PRO A 113 13.04 -13.48 15.19
N ILE A 114 11.87 -14.11 15.32
CA ILE A 114 11.60 -15.39 14.69
C ILE A 114 11.37 -15.19 13.21
N PHE A 115 10.50 -14.24 12.84
CA PHE A 115 10.26 -13.87 11.46
C PHE A 115 11.56 -13.45 10.75
N GLU A 116 12.33 -12.55 11.38
CA GLU A 116 13.59 -12.06 10.78
C GLU A 116 14.56 -13.20 10.46
N ARG A 117 14.74 -14.16 11.38
CA ARG A 117 15.62 -15.32 11.18
C ARG A 117 15.11 -16.25 10.08
N LEU A 118 13.81 -16.53 10.06
CA LEU A 118 13.19 -17.37 9.03
C LEU A 118 13.31 -16.72 7.64
N MET A 119 13.07 -15.42 7.57
CA MET A 119 13.16 -14.68 6.31
C MET A 119 14.60 -14.58 5.83
N LEU A 120 15.56 -14.31 6.71
CA LEU A 120 16.98 -14.34 6.36
C LEU A 120 17.40 -15.70 5.82
N ASP A 121 16.97 -16.80 6.46
CA ASP A 121 17.31 -18.14 5.99
C ASP A 121 16.75 -18.44 4.59
N LYS A 122 15.55 -17.91 4.25
CA LYS A 122 14.99 -18.02 2.90
C LYS A 122 15.80 -17.18 1.90
N VAL A 123 16.18 -15.96 2.27
CA VAL A 123 17.03 -15.10 1.45
C VAL A 123 18.36 -15.78 1.13
N LEU A 124 19.07 -16.29 2.15
CA LEU A 124 20.39 -16.93 1.99
C LEU A 124 20.35 -18.24 1.20
N LYS A 125 19.20 -18.92 1.15
CA LYS A 125 18.99 -20.15 0.36
C LYS A 125 18.50 -19.89 -1.05
N SER A 126 18.14 -18.65 -1.39
CA SER A 126 17.61 -18.30 -2.72
C SER A 126 18.70 -18.34 -3.79
N ASP A 127 18.30 -18.69 -5.01
CA ASP A 127 19.18 -18.62 -6.17
C ASP A 127 19.67 -17.19 -6.42
N LEU A 128 18.81 -16.20 -6.17
CA LEU A 128 19.15 -14.78 -6.28
C LEU A 128 20.35 -14.38 -5.41
N TYR A 129 20.39 -14.85 -4.16
CA TYR A 129 21.50 -14.62 -3.27
C TYR A 129 22.77 -15.33 -3.76
N ASN A 130 22.65 -16.61 -4.15
CA ASN A 130 23.78 -17.40 -4.62
C ASN A 130 24.41 -16.82 -5.90
N ASP A 131 23.59 -16.41 -6.86
CA ASP A 131 24.03 -15.79 -8.11
C ASP A 131 24.72 -14.44 -7.82
N TYR A 132 24.14 -13.59 -6.94
CA TYR A 132 24.75 -12.34 -6.54
C TYR A 132 26.11 -12.53 -5.84
N MET A 133 26.23 -13.53 -4.95
CA MET A 133 27.49 -13.81 -4.24
C MET A 133 28.59 -14.37 -5.16
N ALA A 134 28.19 -15.07 -6.24
CA ALA A 134 29.10 -15.62 -7.24
C ALA A 134 29.49 -14.64 -8.34
N ASP A 135 28.68 -13.59 -8.56
CA ASP A 135 28.93 -12.58 -9.59
C ASP A 135 30.15 -11.70 -9.23
N GLU A 136 30.98 -11.41 -10.20
CA GLU A 136 32.14 -10.50 -10.08
C GLU A 136 31.71 -9.00 -10.12
N GLU A 137 30.47 -8.72 -10.53
CA GLU A 137 29.97 -7.34 -10.56
C GLU A 137 29.84 -6.79 -9.12
N ASP A 138 30.51 -5.69 -8.86
CA ASP A 138 30.51 -4.96 -7.59
C ASP A 138 30.08 -3.51 -7.84
N SER A 139 28.78 -3.28 -7.93
CA SER A 139 28.19 -1.97 -8.21
C SER A 139 26.98 -1.70 -7.34
N PHE A 140 26.68 -0.41 -7.10
CA PHE A 140 25.45 -0.03 -6.39
C PHE A 140 24.19 -0.49 -7.14
N THR A 141 24.25 -0.51 -8.46
CA THR A 141 23.14 -1.01 -9.30
C THR A 141 22.88 -2.49 -9.05
N ALA A 142 23.94 -3.33 -9.01
CA ALA A 142 23.84 -4.75 -8.70
C ALA A 142 23.30 -4.98 -7.29
N ASP A 143 23.80 -4.21 -6.30
CA ASP A 143 23.34 -4.24 -4.90
C ASP A 143 21.86 -3.93 -4.78
N SER A 144 21.40 -2.89 -5.46
CA SER A 144 19.99 -2.50 -5.51
C SER A 144 19.11 -3.52 -6.24
N LEU A 145 19.60 -4.08 -7.35
CA LEU A 145 18.88 -5.08 -8.13
C LEU A 145 18.63 -6.35 -7.31
N LEU A 146 19.63 -6.81 -6.54
CA LEU A 146 19.46 -7.94 -5.63
C LEU A 146 18.26 -7.71 -4.72
N TRP A 147 18.25 -6.59 -3.97
CA TRP A 147 17.18 -6.32 -3.02
C TRP A 147 15.81 -6.11 -3.68
N GLN A 148 15.76 -5.48 -4.87
CA GLN A 148 14.51 -5.39 -5.63
C GLN A 148 13.97 -6.78 -6.02
N GLN A 149 14.84 -7.71 -6.40
CA GLN A 149 14.45 -9.08 -6.77
C GLN A 149 14.07 -9.89 -5.53
N LEU A 150 14.85 -9.81 -4.45
CA LEU A 150 14.53 -10.47 -3.18
C LEU A 150 13.17 -10.00 -2.63
N MET A 151 12.90 -8.69 -2.64
CA MET A 151 11.59 -8.17 -2.24
C MET A 151 10.47 -8.80 -3.07
N LYS A 152 10.58 -8.78 -4.39
CA LYS A 152 9.51 -9.23 -5.31
C LYS A 152 9.28 -10.74 -5.34
N GLN A 153 10.33 -11.54 -5.20
CA GLN A 153 10.28 -12.98 -5.48
C GLN A 153 10.38 -13.85 -4.23
N VAL A 154 10.93 -13.32 -3.14
CA VAL A 154 11.18 -14.09 -1.92
C VAL A 154 10.42 -13.54 -0.73
N ILE A 155 10.48 -12.21 -0.51
CA ILE A 155 10.01 -11.61 0.75
C ILE A 155 8.50 -11.29 0.70
N LEU A 156 8.07 -10.45 -0.26
CA LEU A 156 6.67 -9.98 -0.30
C LEU A 156 5.65 -11.10 -0.56
N PRO A 157 5.93 -12.13 -1.41
CA PRO A 157 4.98 -13.21 -1.63
C PRO A 157 5.00 -14.29 -0.54
N ASP A 158 5.80 -14.14 0.51
CA ASP A 158 5.93 -15.14 1.57
C ASP A 158 4.77 -15.05 2.58
N GLU A 159 4.13 -16.18 2.90
CA GLU A 159 3.02 -16.25 3.85
C GLU A 159 3.40 -15.71 5.24
N ASN A 160 4.65 -15.93 5.71
CA ASN A 160 5.09 -15.39 7.00
C ASN A 160 5.23 -13.87 6.96
N MET A 161 5.47 -13.27 5.77
CA MET A 161 5.51 -11.82 5.61
C MET A 161 4.13 -11.21 5.81
N LEU A 162 3.10 -11.83 5.23
CA LEU A 162 1.72 -11.40 5.42
C LEU A 162 1.32 -11.50 6.90
N ASP A 163 1.57 -12.65 7.53
CA ASP A 163 1.27 -12.86 8.95
C ASP A 163 1.96 -11.84 9.85
N ALA A 164 3.25 -11.57 9.63
CA ALA A 164 4.02 -10.59 10.42
C ALA A 164 3.47 -9.16 10.29
N VAL A 165 3.04 -8.78 9.09
CA VAL A 165 2.47 -7.46 8.80
C VAL A 165 1.07 -7.31 9.42
N GLU A 166 0.18 -8.30 9.25
CA GLU A 166 -1.17 -8.28 9.79
C GLU A 166 -1.20 -8.31 11.32
N GLN A 167 -0.31 -9.08 11.96
CA GLN A 167 -0.19 -9.09 13.43
C GLN A 167 0.23 -7.73 14.00
N ARG A 168 0.96 -6.93 13.22
CA ARG A 168 1.45 -5.63 13.68
C ARG A 168 0.42 -4.52 13.53
N SER A 169 -0.43 -4.58 12.52
CA SER A 169 -1.42 -3.52 12.29
C SER A 169 -2.64 -4.04 11.53
N LEU A 170 -3.82 -3.83 12.11
CA LEU A 170 -5.10 -4.12 11.45
C LEU A 170 -5.40 -3.23 10.22
N PHE A 171 -4.56 -2.20 9.98
CA PHE A 171 -4.69 -1.31 8.82
C PHE A 171 -3.92 -1.82 7.60
N TRP A 172 -3.07 -2.84 7.76
CA TRP A 172 -2.22 -3.37 6.72
C TRP A 172 -2.82 -4.65 6.14
N THR A 173 -2.89 -4.71 4.82
CA THR A 173 -3.47 -5.83 4.08
C THR A 173 -2.50 -6.36 3.04
N GLU A 174 -2.76 -7.54 2.49
CA GLU A 174 -2.00 -8.11 1.37
C GLU A 174 -1.90 -7.13 0.19
N ASP A 175 -3.02 -6.50 -0.19
CA ASP A 175 -3.04 -5.49 -1.27
C ASP A 175 -2.12 -4.29 -0.98
N ASP A 176 -2.03 -3.87 0.30
CA ASP A 176 -1.12 -2.80 0.71
C ASP A 176 0.34 -3.24 0.57
N ILE A 177 0.68 -4.48 0.97
CA ILE A 177 2.04 -5.04 0.86
C ILE A 177 2.48 -5.05 -0.61
N ASP A 178 1.66 -5.56 -1.51
CA ASP A 178 1.96 -5.64 -2.93
C ASP A 178 2.17 -4.27 -3.56
N LEU A 179 1.29 -3.32 -3.27
CA LEU A 179 1.38 -1.97 -3.81
C LEU A 179 2.59 -1.22 -3.25
N LEU A 180 2.78 -1.26 -1.94
CA LEU A 180 3.88 -0.53 -1.28
C LEU A 180 5.23 -1.17 -1.57
N GLY A 181 5.30 -2.48 -1.75
CA GLY A 181 6.48 -3.18 -2.20
C GLY A 181 7.00 -2.67 -3.55
N GLN A 182 6.11 -2.29 -4.47
CA GLN A 182 6.51 -1.66 -5.74
C GLN A 182 7.13 -0.28 -5.52
N PHE A 183 6.60 0.52 -4.58
CA PHE A 183 7.18 1.82 -4.22
C PHE A 183 8.53 1.67 -3.51
N VAL A 184 8.69 0.67 -2.65
CA VAL A 184 9.96 0.32 -2.01
C VAL A 184 11.01 -0.03 -3.08
N CYS A 185 10.69 -0.92 -4.02
CA CYS A 185 11.60 -1.25 -5.13
C CYS A 185 11.94 -0.04 -6.00
N LYS A 186 11.00 0.88 -6.21
CA LYS A 186 11.25 2.14 -6.92
C LYS A 186 12.23 3.02 -6.15
N THR A 187 12.10 3.11 -4.83
CA THR A 187 13.01 3.84 -3.96
C THR A 187 14.41 3.25 -4.00
N PHE A 188 14.55 1.92 -3.95
CA PHE A 188 15.84 1.24 -4.05
C PHE A 188 16.56 1.58 -5.36
N ARG A 189 15.83 1.58 -6.47
CA ARG A 189 16.38 1.98 -7.77
C ARG A 189 16.83 3.44 -7.77
N ARG A 190 16.01 4.36 -7.27
CA ARG A 190 16.33 5.80 -7.20
C ARG A 190 17.58 6.07 -6.35
N LEU A 191 17.72 5.39 -5.21
CA LEU A 191 18.94 5.47 -4.39
C LEU A 191 20.18 5.06 -5.18
N ALA A 192 20.12 3.96 -5.94
CA ALA A 192 21.23 3.50 -6.76
C ALA A 192 21.53 4.44 -7.94
N GLU A 193 20.55 5.19 -8.43
CA GLU A 193 20.69 6.23 -9.45
C GLU A 193 21.26 7.56 -8.87
N GLY A 194 21.48 7.65 -7.55
CA GLY A 194 22.01 8.83 -6.87
C GLY A 194 20.99 9.94 -6.66
N ASP A 195 19.71 9.61 -6.60
CA ASP A 195 18.65 10.58 -6.35
C ASP A 195 18.60 10.93 -4.87
N GLU A 196 18.86 12.20 -4.55
CA GLU A 196 18.85 12.71 -3.18
C GLU A 196 17.45 12.67 -2.55
N ASP A 197 16.40 12.80 -3.38
CA ASP A 197 15.00 12.74 -2.97
C ASP A 197 14.38 11.35 -3.20
N ALA A 198 15.16 10.27 -3.07
CA ALA A 198 14.73 8.91 -3.37
C ALA A 198 13.54 8.46 -2.50
N ILE A 199 13.48 8.90 -1.24
CA ILE A 199 12.36 8.59 -0.34
C ILE A 199 11.11 9.34 -0.82
N LEU A 200 10.07 8.59 -1.12
CA LEU A 200 8.85 9.16 -1.65
C LEU A 200 8.06 9.87 -0.54
N PRO A 201 7.61 11.12 -0.74
CA PRO A 201 6.75 11.78 0.22
C PRO A 201 5.40 11.07 0.34
N MET A 202 4.73 11.22 1.48
CA MET A 202 3.42 10.60 1.72
C MET A 202 2.42 10.97 0.62
N PHE A 203 2.23 12.24 0.36
CA PHE A 203 1.39 12.74 -0.73
C PHE A 203 2.25 13.43 -1.80
N LYS A 204 1.73 13.49 -3.02
CA LYS A 204 2.39 14.17 -4.13
C LYS A 204 2.33 15.68 -3.96
N ASP A 205 1.17 16.19 -3.51
CA ASP A 205 0.89 17.60 -3.32
C ASP A 205 -0.19 17.79 -2.23
N GLU A 206 -0.48 19.05 -1.91
CA GLU A 206 -1.47 19.41 -0.89
C GLU A 206 -2.90 19.02 -1.31
N GLU A 207 -3.22 19.08 -2.62
CA GLU A 207 -4.54 18.67 -3.11
C GLU A 207 -4.80 17.19 -2.81
N ASP A 208 -3.77 16.32 -2.95
CA ASP A 208 -3.90 14.89 -2.65
C ASP A 208 -4.05 14.63 -1.13
N SER A 209 -3.45 15.46 -0.26
CA SER A 209 -3.58 15.32 1.19
C SER A 209 -5.00 15.61 1.71
N GLU A 210 -5.73 16.53 1.07
CA GLU A 210 -7.10 16.87 1.43
C GLU A 210 -8.16 16.06 0.67
N PHE A 211 -7.80 15.50 -0.49
CA PHE A 211 -8.72 14.77 -1.37
C PHE A 211 -9.51 13.68 -0.65
N GLY A 212 -8.85 12.88 0.19
CA GLY A 212 -9.51 11.79 0.91
C GLY A 212 -10.58 12.28 1.91
N LYS A 213 -10.26 13.32 2.66
CA LYS A 213 -11.18 13.91 3.64
C LYS A 213 -12.38 14.57 2.97
N GLU A 214 -12.12 15.30 1.87
CA GLU A 214 -13.19 15.96 1.10
C GLU A 214 -14.10 14.92 0.44
N LEU A 215 -13.55 13.88 -0.16
CA LEU A 215 -14.31 12.79 -0.77
C LEU A 215 -15.16 12.04 0.26
N PHE A 216 -14.59 11.72 1.43
CA PHE A 216 -15.33 11.07 2.51
C PHE A 216 -16.52 11.93 2.97
N LYS A 217 -16.28 13.23 3.29
CA LYS A 217 -17.33 14.17 3.68
C LYS A 217 -18.41 14.30 2.61
N ALA A 218 -18.02 14.54 1.35
CA ALA A 218 -18.94 14.67 0.24
C ALA A 218 -19.81 13.42 0.08
N THR A 219 -19.20 12.23 0.19
CA THR A 219 -19.94 10.95 0.10
C THR A 219 -20.98 10.83 1.21
N VAL A 220 -20.61 11.08 2.46
CA VAL A 220 -21.55 10.98 3.60
C VAL A 220 -22.68 12.00 3.47
N MET A 221 -22.38 13.24 3.09
CA MET A 221 -23.38 14.30 2.96
C MET A 221 -24.34 14.07 1.80
N GLN A 222 -23.85 13.56 0.67
CA GLN A 222 -24.66 13.32 -0.53
C GLN A 222 -25.28 11.91 -0.56
N MET A 223 -25.00 11.07 0.41
CA MET A 223 -25.43 9.67 0.44
C MET A 223 -26.97 9.49 0.30
N PRO A 224 -27.83 10.30 0.97
CA PRO A 224 -29.27 10.16 0.82
C PRO A 224 -29.74 10.39 -0.63
N GLU A 225 -29.22 11.43 -1.30
CA GLU A 225 -29.55 11.76 -2.69
C GLU A 225 -28.98 10.70 -3.66
N ASN A 226 -27.70 10.32 -3.46
CA ASN A 226 -27.04 9.30 -4.30
C ASN A 226 -27.73 7.92 -4.18
N ASN A 227 -28.19 7.54 -2.98
CA ASN A 227 -28.98 6.33 -2.79
C ASN A 227 -30.33 6.39 -3.55
N ALA A 228 -31.02 7.54 -3.54
CA ALA A 228 -32.27 7.68 -4.27
C ALA A 228 -32.06 7.49 -5.79
N ILE A 229 -30.99 8.08 -6.35
CA ILE A 229 -30.62 7.90 -7.77
C ILE A 229 -30.31 6.43 -8.07
N ILE A 230 -29.51 5.77 -7.23
CA ILE A 230 -29.17 4.35 -7.41
C ILE A 230 -30.44 3.49 -7.36
N ASP A 231 -31.32 3.73 -6.40
CA ASP A 231 -32.55 2.98 -6.21
C ASP A 231 -33.52 3.13 -7.40
N GLU A 232 -33.64 4.32 -7.98
CA GLU A 232 -34.42 4.57 -9.19
C GLU A 232 -33.86 3.78 -10.39
N LEU A 233 -32.56 3.87 -10.64
CA LEU A 233 -31.89 3.18 -11.75
C LEU A 233 -31.93 1.66 -11.62
N VAL A 234 -31.87 1.14 -10.39
CA VAL A 234 -31.99 -0.30 -10.14
C VAL A 234 -33.39 -0.80 -10.44
N GLN A 235 -34.44 -0.04 -10.07
CA GLN A 235 -35.84 -0.40 -10.41
C GLN A 235 -36.04 -0.47 -11.91
N GLU A 236 -35.47 0.46 -12.68
CA GLU A 236 -35.57 0.45 -14.15
C GLU A 236 -34.83 -0.71 -14.80
N SER A 237 -33.75 -1.21 -14.17
CA SER A 237 -32.83 -2.19 -14.75
C SER A 237 -33.19 -3.66 -14.55
N ARG A 238 -34.31 -3.99 -13.93
CA ARG A 238 -34.75 -5.36 -13.54
C ARG A 238 -33.86 -6.04 -12.48
N TRP A 239 -32.97 -5.31 -11.82
CA TRP A 239 -32.21 -5.82 -10.69
C TRP A 239 -33.04 -5.72 -9.40
N ASP A 240 -32.84 -6.67 -8.51
CA ASP A 240 -33.51 -6.67 -7.21
C ASP A 240 -32.75 -5.76 -6.22
N LYS A 241 -33.42 -4.74 -5.69
CA LYS A 241 -32.86 -3.79 -4.74
C LYS A 241 -32.31 -4.45 -3.48
N ASP A 242 -32.96 -5.50 -3.02
CA ASP A 242 -32.62 -6.20 -1.78
C ASP A 242 -31.36 -7.05 -1.93
N ARG A 243 -30.83 -7.18 -3.15
CA ARG A 243 -29.60 -7.90 -3.47
C ARG A 243 -28.37 -7.02 -3.62
N ILE A 244 -28.50 -5.70 -3.48
CA ILE A 244 -27.35 -4.81 -3.57
C ILE A 244 -26.52 -4.94 -2.29
N VAL A 245 -25.30 -5.42 -2.43
CA VAL A 245 -24.35 -5.53 -1.32
C VAL A 245 -24.00 -4.14 -0.81
N LEU A 246 -23.85 -3.97 0.51
CA LEU A 246 -23.51 -2.67 1.12
C LEU A 246 -22.26 -2.06 0.50
N MET A 247 -21.25 -2.86 0.20
CA MET A 247 -20.01 -2.40 -0.44
C MET A 247 -20.27 -1.77 -1.82
N ASP A 248 -21.06 -2.42 -2.68
CA ASP A 248 -21.43 -1.88 -4.00
C ASP A 248 -22.13 -0.53 -3.87
N ARG A 249 -23.03 -0.40 -2.91
CA ARG A 249 -23.76 0.83 -2.63
C ARG A 249 -22.83 1.97 -2.20
N ILE A 250 -21.88 1.67 -1.31
CA ILE A 250 -20.86 2.64 -0.86
C ILE A 250 -19.98 3.07 -2.03
N ILE A 251 -19.50 2.13 -2.83
CA ILE A 251 -18.67 2.39 -4.00
C ILE A 251 -19.39 3.30 -4.99
N MET A 252 -20.66 3.02 -5.30
CA MET A 252 -21.46 3.86 -6.19
C MET A 252 -21.73 5.24 -5.60
N CYS A 253 -22.05 5.35 -4.31
CA CYS A 253 -22.25 6.65 -3.65
C CYS A 253 -20.97 7.48 -3.65
N ALA A 254 -19.81 6.88 -3.42
CA ALA A 254 -18.52 7.57 -3.45
C ALA A 254 -18.17 8.03 -4.88
N ALA A 255 -18.41 7.18 -5.89
CA ALA A 255 -18.24 7.56 -7.30
C ALA A 255 -19.08 8.78 -7.68
N LEU A 256 -20.38 8.78 -7.33
CA LEU A 256 -21.28 9.89 -7.62
C LEU A 256 -20.88 11.17 -6.88
N ALA A 257 -20.45 11.05 -5.62
CA ALA A 257 -19.96 12.17 -4.84
C ALA A 257 -18.66 12.76 -5.45
N GLU A 258 -17.72 11.92 -5.89
CA GLU A 258 -16.52 12.39 -6.59
C GLU A 258 -16.84 13.10 -7.89
N MET A 259 -17.73 12.54 -8.71
CA MET A 259 -18.14 13.15 -9.97
C MET A 259 -18.79 14.52 -9.80
N ARG A 260 -19.49 14.75 -8.69
CA ARG A 260 -20.21 15.98 -8.42
C ARG A 260 -19.38 17.03 -7.66
N THR A 261 -18.31 16.60 -6.98
CA THR A 261 -17.51 17.49 -6.11
C THR A 261 -16.20 17.92 -6.74
N PHE A 262 -15.55 17.05 -7.52
CA PHE A 262 -14.18 17.30 -8.02
C PHE A 262 -14.17 17.57 -9.52
N ASP A 263 -14.32 18.83 -9.93
CA ASP A 263 -14.43 19.23 -11.34
C ASP A 263 -13.20 18.93 -12.20
N LYS A 264 -12.02 18.87 -11.59
CA LYS A 264 -10.75 18.57 -12.25
C LYS A 264 -10.58 17.07 -12.61
N ILE A 265 -11.37 16.16 -12.03
CA ILE A 265 -11.26 14.72 -12.29
C ILE A 265 -12.24 14.33 -13.41
N PRO A 266 -11.77 13.85 -14.57
CA PRO A 266 -12.67 13.42 -15.65
C PRO A 266 -13.60 12.27 -15.20
N THR A 267 -14.85 12.32 -15.63
CA THR A 267 -15.87 11.31 -15.30
C THR A 267 -15.44 9.89 -15.66
N ALA A 268 -14.76 9.75 -16.82
CA ALA A 268 -14.24 8.45 -17.26
C ALA A 268 -13.17 7.87 -16.31
N VAL A 269 -12.34 8.72 -15.70
CA VAL A 269 -11.36 8.29 -14.69
C VAL A 269 -12.10 7.78 -13.45
N THR A 270 -13.04 8.57 -12.91
CA THR A 270 -13.84 8.15 -11.76
C THR A 270 -14.56 6.82 -12.04
N LEU A 271 -15.21 6.67 -13.19
CA LEU A 271 -15.88 5.41 -13.56
C LEU A 271 -14.92 4.22 -13.50
N ASN A 272 -13.77 4.32 -14.16
CA ASN A 272 -12.81 3.22 -14.23
C ASN A 272 -12.29 2.84 -12.84
N GLU A 273 -11.91 3.82 -12.02
CA GLU A 273 -11.39 3.58 -10.66
C GLU A 273 -12.41 2.87 -9.77
N TYR A 274 -13.67 3.32 -9.75
CA TYR A 274 -14.68 2.70 -8.90
C TYR A 274 -15.20 1.36 -9.43
N ILE A 275 -15.11 1.09 -10.73
CA ILE A 275 -15.34 -0.25 -11.29
C ILE A 275 -14.24 -1.23 -10.83
N GLU A 276 -12.98 -0.81 -10.82
CA GLU A 276 -11.89 -1.64 -10.30
C GLU A 276 -12.05 -1.87 -8.79
N LEU A 277 -12.42 -0.85 -8.00
CA LEU A 277 -12.75 -1.04 -6.59
C LEU A 277 -13.87 -2.07 -6.37
N ALA A 278 -14.92 -2.03 -7.20
CA ALA A 278 -16.01 -3.00 -7.10
C ALA A 278 -15.56 -4.44 -7.43
N LYS A 279 -14.63 -4.62 -8.34
CA LYS A 279 -14.05 -5.94 -8.64
C LYS A 279 -13.20 -6.48 -7.48
N ASN A 280 -12.47 -5.60 -6.81
CA ASN A 280 -11.53 -5.99 -5.77
C ASN A 280 -12.22 -6.19 -4.39
N PHE A 281 -13.20 -5.34 -4.05
CA PHE A 281 -13.80 -5.31 -2.71
C PHE A 281 -15.21 -5.88 -2.61
N SER A 282 -15.79 -6.36 -3.72
CA SER A 282 -17.14 -6.90 -3.72
C SER A 282 -17.23 -8.26 -4.42
N THR A 283 -18.35 -8.60 -5.03
CA THR A 283 -18.54 -9.90 -5.67
C THR A 283 -18.02 -9.91 -7.12
N ALA A 284 -17.76 -11.10 -7.68
CA ALA A 284 -17.34 -11.25 -9.08
C ALA A 284 -18.28 -10.59 -10.11
N ALA A 285 -19.56 -10.42 -9.76
CA ALA A 285 -20.57 -9.77 -10.62
C ALA A 285 -20.63 -8.24 -10.43
N SER A 286 -20.07 -7.72 -9.32
CA SER A 286 -20.22 -6.32 -8.91
C SER A 286 -19.62 -5.34 -9.90
N GLY A 287 -18.46 -5.65 -10.49
CA GLY A 287 -17.86 -4.78 -11.50
C GLY A 287 -18.77 -4.46 -12.68
N LYS A 288 -19.52 -5.46 -13.20
CA LYS A 288 -20.48 -5.26 -14.30
C LYS A 288 -21.72 -4.51 -13.83
N PHE A 289 -22.23 -4.83 -12.64
CA PHE A 289 -23.38 -4.18 -12.05
C PHE A 289 -23.11 -2.68 -11.79
N VAL A 290 -22.04 -2.38 -11.06
CA VAL A 290 -21.63 -1.00 -10.74
C VAL A 290 -21.39 -0.20 -12.01
N ASN A 291 -20.70 -0.77 -13.02
CA ASN A 291 -20.51 -0.13 -14.32
C ASN A 291 -21.84 0.24 -14.99
N GLY A 292 -22.81 -0.68 -15.02
CA GLY A 292 -24.12 -0.43 -15.61
C GLY A 292 -24.89 0.71 -14.93
N ILE A 293 -24.95 0.70 -13.60
CA ILE A 293 -25.65 1.73 -12.82
C ILE A 293 -24.96 3.08 -12.92
N LEU A 294 -23.64 3.15 -12.74
CA LEU A 294 -22.89 4.41 -12.81
C LEU A 294 -22.95 5.06 -14.19
N ASN A 295 -22.89 4.29 -15.30
CA ASN A 295 -23.04 4.84 -16.64
C ASN A 295 -24.42 5.45 -16.87
N ASN A 296 -25.49 4.81 -16.35
CA ASN A 296 -26.84 5.37 -16.44
C ASN A 296 -26.99 6.63 -15.57
N ALA A 297 -26.43 6.60 -14.35
CA ALA A 297 -26.42 7.77 -13.47
C ALA A 297 -25.68 8.98 -14.10
N VAL A 298 -24.54 8.75 -14.73
CA VAL A 298 -23.81 9.80 -15.45
C VAL A 298 -24.64 10.41 -16.56
N ARG A 299 -25.35 9.57 -17.37
CA ARG A 299 -26.22 10.05 -18.45
C ARG A 299 -27.38 10.89 -17.91
N GLN A 300 -28.01 10.46 -16.82
CA GLN A 300 -29.11 11.18 -16.16
C GLN A 300 -28.61 12.53 -15.59
N LEU A 301 -27.57 12.51 -14.76
CA LEU A 301 -27.03 13.69 -14.10
C LEU A 301 -26.43 14.72 -15.08
N SER A 302 -25.88 14.27 -16.21
CA SER A 302 -25.41 15.16 -17.28
C SER A 302 -26.58 15.86 -17.98
N LYS A 303 -27.71 15.17 -18.22
CA LYS A 303 -28.92 15.80 -18.77
C LYS A 303 -29.54 16.81 -17.82
N GLU A 304 -29.44 16.59 -16.50
CA GLU A 304 -29.92 17.48 -15.45
C GLU A 304 -28.94 18.65 -15.17
N GLY A 305 -27.77 18.68 -15.82
CA GLY A 305 -26.74 19.69 -15.59
C GLY A 305 -26.05 19.58 -14.22
N LYS A 306 -26.18 18.44 -13.54
CA LYS A 306 -25.55 18.19 -12.22
C LYS A 306 -24.13 17.67 -12.33
N ILE A 307 -23.73 17.18 -13.49
CA ILE A 307 -22.33 16.86 -13.87
C ILE A 307 -22.02 17.62 -15.14
N LEU A 308 -21.15 18.62 -15.06
CA LEU A 308 -20.78 19.50 -16.18
C LEU A 308 -19.54 19.06 -16.94
N LYS A 309 -18.81 18.09 -16.38
CA LYS A 309 -17.54 17.59 -16.91
C LYS A 309 -17.74 16.39 -17.84
N ARG A 310 -16.88 16.28 -18.84
CA ARG A 310 -16.83 15.19 -19.83
C ARG A 310 -15.85 14.12 -19.44
#